data_d0e7ec163296eade260bae0a219c1945
#
_entry.id   d0e7ec163296eade260bae0a219c1945
#
_cell.length_a   1.000
_cell.length_b   1.000
_cell.length_c   1.000
_cell.angle_alpha   90.00
_cell.angle_beta   90.00
_cell.angle_gamma   90.00
#
_symmetry.space_group_name_H-M   'P 1'
#
loop_
_entity.id
_entity.type
_entity.pdbx_description
1 polymer ?
#
loop_
_entity_poly.entity_id
_entity_poly.type
_entity_poly.pdbx_seq_one_letter_code
_entity_poly.pdbx_strand_id
1 'polypeptide(L)'
;MRYTIENEFIRLTVDSLGAEMVSVIDVATGREMLWCADPTVWNRHAPILFPYAGKLTGGHFLAEDGKVYEGGQHGFARDLEHRLISQTANELTFELTSGEETYAYFPYDFALRSTYTLEGRRISH
;
A
#
# COMPACT_ATOMS: atom_id res chain seq x y z
N MET A 1 -2.22 -11.37 2.95
CA MET A 1 -3.63 -11.80 3.18
C MET A 1 -4.59 -10.76 2.62
N ARG A 2 -5.73 -11.17 2.01
CA ARG A 2 -6.69 -10.25 1.41
C ARG A 2 -7.88 -9.98 2.31
N TYR A 3 -8.27 -8.73 2.38
CA TYR A 3 -9.40 -8.23 3.17
C TYR A 3 -10.37 -7.51 2.25
N THR A 4 -11.66 -7.73 2.46
CA THR A 4 -12.71 -7.18 1.59
C THR A 4 -13.75 -6.44 2.40
N ILE A 5 -14.15 -5.28 1.92
CA ILE A 5 -15.32 -4.53 2.36
C ILE A 5 -16.21 -4.26 1.15
N GLU A 6 -17.51 -4.17 1.39
CA GLU A 6 -18.50 -4.02 0.31
C GLU A 6 -19.68 -3.17 0.77
N ASN A 7 -20.17 -2.34 -0.12
CA ASN A 7 -21.47 -1.70 0.00
C ASN A 7 -22.35 -2.06 -1.20
N GLU A 8 -23.50 -1.42 -1.37
CA GLU A 8 -24.41 -1.70 -2.48
C GLU A 8 -23.83 -1.37 -3.88
N PHE A 9 -22.73 -0.61 -3.97
CA PHE A 9 -22.13 -0.15 -5.21
C PHE A 9 -20.77 -0.75 -5.52
N ILE A 10 -19.93 -0.93 -4.49
CA ILE A 10 -18.50 -1.23 -4.64
C ILE A 10 -18.12 -2.38 -3.72
N ARG A 11 -17.39 -3.36 -4.28
CA ARG A 11 -16.60 -4.33 -3.51
C ARG A 11 -15.12 -3.99 -3.67
N LEU A 12 -14.48 -3.65 -2.56
CA LEU A 12 -13.06 -3.33 -2.48
C LEU A 12 -12.30 -4.46 -1.79
N THR A 13 -11.22 -4.92 -2.41
CA THR A 13 -10.28 -5.87 -1.79
C THR A 13 -8.89 -5.25 -1.70
N VAL A 14 -8.30 -5.33 -0.50
CA VAL A 14 -6.95 -4.84 -0.19
C VAL A 14 -6.10 -6.02 0.28
N ASP A 15 -4.90 -6.17 -0.26
CA ASP A 15 -3.91 -7.14 0.22
C ASP A 15 -3.07 -6.51 1.34
N SER A 16 -2.84 -7.25 2.43
CA SER A 16 -1.97 -6.78 3.51
C SER A 16 -0.51 -6.62 3.09
N LEU A 17 -0.06 -7.36 2.06
CA LEU A 17 1.22 -7.07 1.43
C LEU A 17 1.16 -5.71 0.72
N GLY A 18 1.91 -4.75 1.23
CA GLY A 18 1.92 -3.38 0.75
C GLY A 18 0.68 -2.56 1.10
N ALA A 19 -0.29 -3.12 1.83
CA ALA A 19 -1.64 -2.57 2.01
C ALA A 19 -2.26 -2.14 0.67
N GLU A 20 -1.98 -2.91 -0.39
CA GLU A 20 -2.29 -2.56 -1.76
C GLU A 20 -3.74 -2.88 -2.12
N MET A 21 -4.44 -1.91 -2.70
CA MET A 21 -5.74 -2.14 -3.32
C MET A 21 -5.57 -3.03 -4.56
N VAL A 22 -6.18 -4.22 -4.55
CA VAL A 22 -5.96 -5.25 -5.58
C VAL A 22 -7.20 -5.60 -6.39
N SER A 23 -8.38 -5.13 -5.97
CA SER A 23 -9.63 -5.31 -6.73
C SER A 23 -10.64 -4.25 -6.34
N VAL A 24 -11.30 -3.70 -7.33
CA VAL A 24 -12.44 -2.79 -7.19
C VAL A 24 -13.53 -3.23 -8.16
N ILE A 25 -14.59 -3.84 -7.65
CA ILE A 25 -15.68 -4.36 -8.48
C ILE A 25 -16.91 -3.43 -8.39
N ASP A 26 -17.43 -3.04 -9.53
CA ASP A 26 -18.77 -2.48 -9.63
C ASP A 26 -19.80 -3.60 -9.35
N VAL A 27 -20.52 -3.52 -8.24
CA VAL A 27 -21.43 -4.58 -7.78
C VAL A 27 -22.58 -4.79 -8.77
N ALA A 28 -23.07 -3.72 -9.41
CA ALA A 28 -24.20 -3.81 -10.33
C ALA A 28 -23.87 -4.61 -11.61
N THR A 29 -22.63 -4.54 -12.09
CA THR A 29 -22.21 -5.16 -13.36
C THR A 29 -21.26 -6.33 -13.18
N GLY A 30 -20.66 -6.49 -11.99
CA GLY A 30 -19.58 -7.46 -11.72
C GLY A 30 -18.26 -7.10 -12.39
N ARG A 31 -18.12 -5.89 -12.95
CA ARG A 31 -16.93 -5.46 -13.67
C ARG A 31 -15.80 -5.08 -12.72
N GLU A 32 -14.61 -5.63 -12.98
CA GLU A 32 -13.38 -5.18 -12.34
C GLU A 32 -12.97 -3.81 -12.92
N MET A 33 -12.76 -2.84 -12.04
CA MET A 33 -12.44 -1.46 -12.37
C MET A 33 -10.95 -1.15 -12.25
N LEU A 34 -10.17 -2.04 -11.62
CA LEU A 34 -8.75 -1.86 -11.39
C LEU A 34 -7.94 -2.61 -12.46
N TRP A 35 -6.70 -2.18 -12.67
CA TRP A 35 -5.73 -2.89 -13.50
C TRP A 35 -5.47 -4.30 -12.94
N CYS A 36 -5.37 -5.30 -13.82
CA CYS A 36 -5.29 -6.72 -13.43
C CYS A 36 -3.89 -7.19 -12.97
N ALA A 37 -2.91 -6.30 -12.90
CA ALA A 37 -1.52 -6.60 -12.57
C ALA A 37 -0.89 -7.67 -13.50
N ASP A 38 -1.11 -7.57 -14.80
CA ASP A 38 -0.52 -8.46 -15.80
C ASP A 38 1.01 -8.44 -15.69
N PRO A 39 1.66 -9.56 -15.32
CA PRO A 39 3.10 -9.60 -15.11
C PRO A 39 3.93 -9.36 -16.37
N THR A 40 3.32 -9.47 -17.55
CA THR A 40 4.00 -9.17 -18.83
C THR A 40 4.09 -7.69 -19.13
N VAL A 41 3.29 -6.87 -18.40
CA VAL A 41 3.23 -5.41 -18.56
C VAL A 41 3.65 -4.71 -17.27
N TRP A 42 2.88 -4.90 -16.20
CA TRP A 42 3.15 -4.34 -14.88
C TRP A 42 2.43 -5.14 -13.80
N ASN A 43 3.19 -5.79 -12.93
CA ASN A 43 2.70 -6.77 -11.96
C ASN A 43 2.22 -6.18 -10.63
N ARG A 44 1.78 -4.93 -10.60
CA ARG A 44 1.18 -4.27 -9.43
C ARG A 44 -0.15 -3.63 -9.81
N HIS A 45 -0.98 -3.35 -8.80
CA HIS A 45 -2.29 -2.70 -8.99
C HIS A 45 -2.25 -1.22 -8.63
N ALA A 46 -2.09 -0.91 -7.34
CA ALA A 46 -2.11 0.45 -6.79
C ALA A 46 -1.16 0.55 -5.58
N PRO A 47 0.18 0.42 -5.78
CA PRO A 47 1.14 0.35 -4.69
C PRO A 47 1.25 1.67 -3.92
N ILE A 48 1.47 1.57 -2.61
CA ILE A 48 1.79 2.71 -1.74
C ILE A 48 3.28 3.05 -1.89
N LEU A 49 3.58 4.33 -2.11
CA LEU A 49 4.94 4.84 -2.29
C LEU A 49 5.43 5.47 -0.99
N PHE A 50 6.30 4.79 -0.27
CA PHE A 50 6.85 5.25 1.00
C PHE A 50 8.22 4.61 1.26
N PRO A 51 9.22 5.36 1.81
CA PRO A 51 9.15 6.73 2.33
C PRO A 51 9.30 7.83 1.25
N TYR A 52 9.46 7.49 0.00
CA TYR A 52 9.59 8.45 -1.11
C TYR A 52 8.96 7.89 -2.39
N ALA A 53 8.63 8.79 -3.32
CA ALA A 53 8.17 8.47 -4.66
C ALA A 53 9.29 8.63 -5.69
N GLY A 54 9.36 7.71 -6.68
CA GLY A 54 10.38 7.74 -7.73
C GLY A 54 11.69 7.08 -7.33
N LYS A 55 12.76 7.40 -8.07
CA LYS A 55 14.13 6.93 -7.82
C LYS A 55 14.94 8.01 -7.13
N LEU A 56 15.77 7.57 -6.17
CA LEU A 56 16.79 8.44 -5.59
C LEU A 56 17.94 8.64 -6.59
N THR A 57 18.49 9.84 -6.63
CA THR A 57 19.69 10.13 -7.43
C THR A 57 20.85 9.27 -6.93
N GLY A 58 21.44 8.48 -7.83
CA GLY A 58 22.49 7.51 -7.48
C GLY A 58 22.00 6.28 -6.69
N GLY A 59 20.69 6.14 -6.43
CA GLY A 59 20.12 4.98 -5.72
C GLY A 59 20.35 4.97 -4.21
N HIS A 60 20.73 6.10 -3.60
CA HIS A 60 21.03 6.20 -2.18
C HIS A 60 20.71 7.59 -1.61
N PHE A 61 20.67 7.70 -0.29
CA PHE A 61 20.58 8.97 0.44
C PHE A 61 21.49 8.98 1.66
N LEU A 62 21.92 10.18 2.06
CA LEU A 62 22.67 10.41 3.28
C LEU A 62 21.68 10.73 4.40
N ALA A 63 21.66 9.93 5.45
CA ALA A 63 20.82 10.14 6.62
C ALA A 63 21.47 11.07 7.65
N GLU A 64 20.68 11.54 8.62
CA GLU A 64 21.15 12.43 9.70
C GLU A 64 22.20 11.79 10.62
N ASP A 65 22.25 10.46 10.68
CA ASP A 65 23.27 9.70 11.40
C ASP A 65 24.64 9.69 10.69
N GLY A 66 24.75 10.35 9.53
CA GLY A 66 25.97 10.45 8.71
C GLY A 66 26.25 9.21 7.88
N LYS A 67 25.34 8.23 7.83
CA LYS A 67 25.48 7.02 7.02
C LYS A 67 24.72 7.12 5.70
N VAL A 68 25.20 6.38 4.72
CA VAL A 68 24.56 6.24 3.41
C VAL A 68 23.68 4.99 3.40
N TYR A 69 22.42 5.16 3.00
CA TYR A 69 21.44 4.09 2.85
C TYR A 69 21.04 3.92 1.41
N GLU A 70 21.00 2.70 0.94
CA GLU A 70 20.51 2.39 -0.39
C GLU A 70 18.98 2.36 -0.42
N GLY A 71 18.39 2.82 -1.52
CA GLY A 71 16.95 2.86 -1.68
C GLY A 71 16.50 2.43 -3.07
N GLY A 72 15.57 1.49 -3.12
CA GLY A 72 14.91 1.08 -4.35
C GLY A 72 13.89 2.12 -4.83
N GLN A 73 13.39 1.93 -6.04
CA GLN A 73 12.34 2.79 -6.60
C GLN A 73 11.08 2.76 -5.73
N HIS A 74 10.56 3.92 -5.35
CA HIS A 74 9.36 4.12 -4.54
C HIS A 74 9.44 3.62 -3.10
N GLY A 75 10.63 3.43 -2.56
CA GLY A 75 10.82 2.95 -1.20
C GLY A 75 10.46 1.47 -1.03
N PHE A 76 10.00 1.09 0.16
CA PHE A 76 9.86 -0.30 0.56
C PHE A 76 8.46 -0.69 1.05
N ALA A 77 7.57 0.24 1.39
CA ALA A 77 6.29 -0.07 2.02
C ALA A 77 5.42 -1.02 1.19
N ARG A 78 5.48 -0.92 -0.13
CA ARG A 78 4.74 -1.78 -1.07
C ARG A 78 5.21 -3.24 -1.10
N ASP A 79 6.38 -3.53 -0.53
CA ASP A 79 7.00 -4.86 -0.54
C ASP A 79 6.95 -5.54 0.84
N LEU A 80 6.41 -4.86 1.86
CA LEU A 80 6.32 -5.33 3.24
C LEU A 80 4.87 -5.65 3.63
N GLU A 81 4.73 -6.56 4.59
CA GLU A 81 3.44 -6.92 5.16
C GLU A 81 2.96 -5.85 6.13
N HIS A 82 1.77 -5.30 5.91
CA HIS A 82 1.11 -4.37 6.80
C HIS A 82 0.11 -5.09 7.70
N ARG A 83 0.07 -4.75 8.96
CA ARG A 83 -0.88 -5.32 9.91
C ARG A 83 -2.24 -4.65 9.77
N LEU A 84 -3.30 -5.42 9.60
CA LEU A 84 -4.66 -4.89 9.74
C LEU A 84 -4.90 -4.51 11.20
N ILE A 85 -5.21 -3.25 11.47
CA ILE A 85 -5.46 -2.72 12.82
C ILE A 85 -6.93 -2.40 13.07
N SER A 86 -7.71 -2.19 12.00
CA SER A 86 -9.16 -1.97 12.10
C SER A 86 -9.88 -2.46 10.85
N GLN A 87 -11.05 -3.07 11.05
CA GLN A 87 -12.00 -3.39 9.99
C GLN A 87 -13.41 -3.13 10.49
N THR A 88 -14.16 -2.37 9.71
CA THR A 88 -15.61 -2.16 9.89
C THR A 88 -16.36 -2.60 8.63
N ALA A 89 -17.66 -2.38 8.57
CA ALA A 89 -18.44 -2.69 7.39
C ALA A 89 -18.01 -1.92 6.13
N ASN A 90 -17.45 -0.71 6.31
CA ASN A 90 -17.08 0.20 5.22
C ASN A 90 -15.66 0.74 5.30
N GLU A 91 -14.83 0.23 6.19
CA GLU A 91 -13.46 0.74 6.39
C GLU A 91 -12.46 -0.38 6.69
N LEU A 92 -11.26 -0.25 6.13
CA LEU A 92 -10.07 -1.06 6.44
C LEU A 92 -8.92 -0.11 6.79
N THR A 93 -8.25 -0.34 7.91
CA THR A 93 -7.03 0.39 8.27
C THR A 93 -5.88 -0.59 8.49
N PHE A 94 -4.78 -0.36 7.77
CA PHE A 94 -3.54 -1.11 7.87
C PHE A 94 -2.44 -0.23 8.47
N GLU A 95 -1.46 -0.86 9.10
CA GLU A 95 -0.30 -0.18 9.68
C GLU A 95 0.99 -0.93 9.37
N LEU A 96 2.01 -0.19 8.93
CA LEU A 96 3.41 -0.62 8.88
C LEU A 96 4.19 0.24 9.85
N THR A 97 4.93 -0.38 10.77
CA THR A 97 5.80 0.32 11.71
C THR A 97 7.27 0.04 11.42
N SER A 98 8.13 0.97 11.81
CA SER A 98 9.58 0.75 11.80
C SER A 98 9.99 -0.46 12.65
N GLY A 99 11.07 -1.11 12.27
CA GLY A 99 11.64 -2.28 12.92
C GLY A 99 12.96 -2.69 12.27
N GLU A 100 13.55 -3.81 12.69
CA GLU A 100 14.85 -4.28 12.18
C GLU A 100 14.92 -4.32 10.65
N GLU A 101 13.85 -4.79 10.01
CA GLU A 101 13.78 -4.91 8.57
C GLU A 101 13.82 -3.53 7.87
N THR A 102 13.15 -2.52 8.43
CA THR A 102 13.09 -1.17 7.84
C THR A 102 14.30 -0.32 8.20
N TYR A 103 14.91 -0.51 9.37
CA TYR A 103 16.11 0.25 9.78
C TYR A 103 17.32 -0.01 8.88
N ALA A 104 17.38 -1.15 8.20
CA ALA A 104 18.41 -1.45 7.21
C ALA A 104 18.38 -0.50 5.99
N TYR A 105 17.22 0.08 5.68
CA TYR A 105 16.99 0.96 4.53
C TYR A 105 16.65 2.39 4.91
N PHE A 106 16.05 2.57 6.10
CA PHE A 106 15.51 3.84 6.56
C PHE A 106 15.65 3.96 8.08
N PRO A 107 16.64 4.70 8.60
CA PRO A 107 17.03 4.70 10.02
C PRO A 107 16.15 5.59 10.89
N TYR A 108 14.85 5.66 10.62
CA TYR A 108 13.91 6.51 11.33
C TYR A 108 12.72 5.70 11.84
N ASP A 109 12.23 6.10 13.02
CA ASP A 109 10.98 5.57 13.56
C ASP A 109 9.79 6.13 12.78
N PHE A 110 8.85 5.26 12.43
CA PHE A 110 7.61 5.65 11.78
C PHE A 110 6.47 4.69 12.10
N ALA A 111 5.25 5.18 11.91
CA ALA A 111 4.04 4.39 11.80
C ALA A 111 3.24 4.90 10.58
N LEU A 112 3.29 4.14 9.50
CA LEU A 112 2.53 4.42 8.29
C LEU A 112 1.16 3.75 8.40
N ARG A 113 0.09 4.54 8.38
CA ARG A 113 -1.29 4.03 8.36
C ARG A 113 -1.96 4.31 7.03
N SER A 114 -2.59 3.28 6.48
CA SER A 114 -3.36 3.35 5.24
C SER A 114 -4.80 2.98 5.55
N THR A 115 -5.71 3.93 5.37
CA THR A 115 -7.13 3.74 5.62
C THR A 115 -7.93 3.85 4.33
N TYR A 116 -8.69 2.80 4.03
CA TYR A 116 -9.61 2.73 2.89
C TYR A 116 -11.03 2.81 3.39
N THR A 117 -11.82 3.78 2.91
CA THR A 117 -13.21 3.96 3.30
C THR A 117 -14.13 3.93 2.09
N LEU A 118 -15.25 3.20 2.19
CA LEU A 118 -16.32 3.19 1.20
C LEU A 118 -17.45 4.14 1.63
N GLU A 119 -17.80 5.08 0.76
CA GLU A 119 -18.91 6.00 0.95
C GLU A 119 -19.70 6.14 -0.35
N GLY A 120 -20.86 5.48 -0.44
CA GLY A 120 -21.62 5.42 -1.69
C GLY A 120 -20.77 4.84 -2.82
N ARG A 121 -20.58 5.60 -3.90
CA ARG A 121 -19.75 5.24 -5.07
C ARG A 121 -18.33 5.75 -4.99
N ARG A 122 -17.86 6.13 -3.82
CA ARG A 122 -16.50 6.68 -3.60
C ARG A 122 -15.67 5.78 -2.71
N ILE A 123 -14.41 5.62 -3.09
CA ILE A 123 -13.34 5.08 -2.25
C ILE A 123 -12.47 6.27 -1.84
N SER A 124 -12.23 6.43 -0.55
CA SER A 124 -11.23 7.34 -0.01
C SER A 124 -10.03 6.54 0.51
N HIS A 125 -8.83 7.02 0.25
CA HIS A 125 -7.58 6.45 0.74
C HIS A 125 -6.71 7.55 1.32
#